data_eaa4568880436f20203b7dc9b89b5f34
#
_entry.id   eaa4568880436f20203b7dc9b89b5f34
#
_cell.length_a   1.000
_cell.length_b   1.000
_cell.length_c   1.000
_cell.angle_alpha   90.00
_cell.angle_beta   90.00
_cell.angle_gamma   90.00
#
_symmetry.space_group_name_H-M   'P 1'
#
loop_
_entity.id
_entity.type
_entity.pdbx_description
1 polymer ?
#
loop_
_entity_poly.entity_id
_entity_poly.type
_entity_poly.pdbx_seq_one_letter_code
_entity_poly.pdbx_strand_id
1 'polypeptide(L)'
;MKQNITVVSLGPGDPELLTAQSLNTMKKAKRLIFRTAQHPVYAVLTEAGVQSTSLDDYYDRYEDFDEMHRDMAKALWTEAEHHAVVFAVLDAGTDGAVRELRAQQPQDAVLRILPGVTLADACIAQLPGNLAPIGALRTIPAEDA
;
A
#
# COMPACT_ATOMS: atom_id res chain seq x y z
N MET A 1 0.69 -9.18 -22.76
CA MET A 1 -0.27 -9.21 -21.62
C MET A 1 -0.51 -7.79 -21.13
N LYS A 2 -1.74 -7.46 -20.83
CA LYS A 2 -2.09 -6.15 -20.28
C LYS A 2 -1.51 -6.01 -18.87
N GLN A 3 -0.74 -4.94 -18.63
CA GLN A 3 -0.20 -4.66 -17.30
C GLN A 3 -1.33 -4.39 -16.31
N ASN A 4 -1.26 -5.02 -15.15
CA ASN A 4 -2.31 -4.94 -14.14
C ASN A 4 -1.70 -4.89 -12.74
N ILE A 5 -1.94 -3.79 -12.03
CA ILE A 5 -1.54 -3.62 -10.64
C ILE A 5 -2.78 -3.33 -9.80
N THR A 6 -2.93 -4.08 -8.72
CA THR A 6 -3.91 -3.81 -7.68
C THR A 6 -3.18 -3.39 -6.41
N VAL A 7 -3.50 -2.22 -5.88
CA VAL A 7 -2.93 -1.72 -4.63
C VAL A 7 -3.89 -2.04 -3.49
N VAL A 8 -3.37 -2.60 -2.41
CA VAL A 8 -4.11 -2.86 -1.19
C VAL A 8 -3.55 -2.03 -0.04
N SER A 9 -4.41 -1.55 0.84
CA SER A 9 -4.01 -0.88 2.08
C SER A 9 -4.03 -1.88 3.23
N LEU A 10 -2.91 -1.99 3.94
CA LEU A 10 -2.75 -2.95 5.04
C LEU A 10 -3.40 -2.47 6.35
N GLY A 11 -3.70 -1.18 6.41
CA GLY A 11 -4.25 -0.57 7.62
C GLY A 11 -3.17 -0.18 8.64
N PRO A 12 -3.59 0.37 9.79
CA PRO A 12 -2.68 1.03 10.74
C PRO A 12 -1.79 0.08 11.55
N GLY A 13 -1.93 -1.23 11.42
CA GLY A 13 -1.06 -2.21 12.07
C GLY A 13 -1.78 -3.47 12.52
N ASP A 14 -2.92 -3.34 13.19
CA ASP A 14 -3.70 -4.48 13.65
C ASP A 14 -4.24 -5.28 12.46
N PRO A 15 -3.92 -6.57 12.33
CA PRO A 15 -4.45 -7.40 11.25
C PRO A 15 -5.97 -7.49 11.21
N GLU A 16 -6.67 -7.28 12.32
CA GLU A 16 -8.14 -7.24 12.36
C GLU A 16 -8.72 -6.03 11.63
N LEU A 17 -7.91 -4.99 11.39
CA LEU A 17 -8.32 -3.82 10.62
C LEU A 17 -8.07 -3.96 9.12
N LEU A 18 -7.57 -5.11 8.68
CA LEU A 18 -7.45 -5.44 7.27
C LEU A 18 -8.83 -5.82 6.72
N THR A 19 -9.20 -5.25 5.55
CA THR A 19 -10.46 -5.61 4.92
C THR A 19 -10.42 -7.04 4.40
N ALA A 20 -11.58 -7.69 4.38
CA ALA A 20 -11.71 -9.03 3.78
C ALA A 20 -11.34 -9.01 2.29
N GLN A 21 -11.69 -7.94 1.58
CA GLN A 21 -11.35 -7.78 0.17
C GLN A 21 -9.84 -7.77 -0.04
N SER A 22 -9.10 -6.97 0.73
CA SER A 22 -7.65 -6.90 0.63
C SER A 22 -6.98 -8.22 1.00
N LEU A 23 -7.44 -8.87 2.06
CA LEU A 23 -6.93 -10.18 2.48
C LEU A 23 -7.09 -11.22 1.36
N ASN A 24 -8.30 -11.32 0.80
CA ASN A 24 -8.57 -12.28 -0.28
C ASN A 24 -7.76 -11.97 -1.54
N THR A 25 -7.60 -10.70 -1.87
CA THR A 25 -6.79 -10.25 -3.01
C THR A 25 -5.34 -10.67 -2.85
N MET A 26 -4.76 -10.46 -1.67
CA MET A 26 -3.39 -10.86 -1.38
C MET A 26 -3.19 -12.38 -1.41
N LYS A 27 -4.14 -13.14 -0.85
CA LYS A 27 -4.07 -14.61 -0.84
C LYS A 27 -4.12 -15.22 -2.25
N LYS A 28 -4.81 -14.56 -3.17
CA LYS A 28 -4.97 -15.02 -4.57
C LYS A 28 -3.94 -14.42 -5.51
N ALA A 29 -3.07 -13.56 -5.03
CA ALA A 29 -2.11 -12.85 -5.87
C ALA A 29 -1.13 -13.82 -6.54
N LYS A 30 -0.90 -13.61 -7.83
CA LYS A 30 0.17 -14.30 -8.56
C LYS A 30 1.54 -13.74 -8.19
N ARG A 31 1.59 -12.43 -7.96
CA ARG A 31 2.80 -11.74 -7.56
C ARG A 31 2.44 -10.70 -6.49
N LEU A 32 2.74 -11.01 -5.24
CA LEU A 32 2.49 -10.13 -4.10
C LEU A 32 3.78 -9.43 -3.69
N ILE A 33 3.76 -8.11 -3.68
CA ILE A 33 4.89 -7.28 -3.31
C ILE A 33 4.45 -6.34 -2.20
N PHE A 34 5.14 -6.41 -1.05
CA PHE A 34 4.97 -5.47 0.05
C PHE A 34 5.91 -4.28 -0.13
N ARG A 35 5.43 -3.08 0.13
CA ARG A 35 6.32 -1.92 0.22
C ARG A 35 7.39 -2.14 1.29
N THR A 36 6.98 -2.69 2.44
CA THR A 36 7.89 -3.09 3.52
C THR A 36 7.37 -4.35 4.20
N ALA A 37 8.27 -5.23 4.62
CA ALA A 37 7.94 -6.39 5.43
C ALA A 37 7.68 -6.01 6.91
N GLN A 38 7.93 -4.77 7.31
CA GLN A 38 7.75 -4.27 8.66
C GLN A 38 6.30 -3.88 8.94
N HIS A 39 5.40 -4.83 8.73
CA HIS A 39 3.97 -4.67 9.04
C HIS A 39 3.44 -6.01 9.56
N PRO A 40 2.61 -6.03 10.61
CA PRO A 40 2.09 -7.30 11.19
C PRO A 40 1.40 -8.21 10.17
N VAL A 41 0.72 -7.66 9.17
CA VAL A 41 0.06 -8.45 8.13
C VAL A 41 1.05 -9.27 7.29
N TYR A 42 2.27 -8.77 7.09
CA TYR A 42 3.31 -9.52 6.37
C TYR A 42 3.58 -10.87 7.06
N ALA A 43 3.79 -10.85 8.38
CA ALA A 43 4.03 -12.06 9.15
C ALA A 43 2.82 -13.00 9.12
N VAL A 44 1.61 -12.47 9.25
CA VAL A 44 0.36 -13.25 9.21
C VAL A 44 0.23 -14.00 7.89
N LEU A 45 0.46 -13.33 6.77
CA LEU A 45 0.38 -13.97 5.44
C LEU A 45 1.52 -14.96 5.20
N THR A 46 2.72 -14.65 5.65
CA THR A 46 3.87 -15.55 5.52
C THR A 46 3.63 -16.85 6.30
N GLU A 47 3.11 -16.77 7.52
CA GLU A 47 2.75 -17.92 8.33
C GLU A 47 1.61 -18.74 7.71
N ALA A 48 0.72 -18.08 6.96
CA ALA A 48 -0.35 -18.76 6.22
C ALA A 48 0.13 -19.39 4.90
N GLY A 49 1.42 -19.32 4.59
CA GLY A 49 2.01 -19.90 3.39
C GLY A 49 1.90 -19.03 2.13
N VAL A 50 1.51 -17.77 2.26
CA VAL A 50 1.43 -16.85 1.12
C VAL A 50 2.84 -16.35 0.78
N GLN A 51 3.27 -16.56 -0.46
CA GLN A 51 4.58 -16.10 -0.93
C GLN A 51 4.52 -14.63 -1.33
N SER A 52 5.53 -13.89 -0.94
CA SER A 52 5.65 -12.47 -1.26
C SER A 52 7.11 -12.03 -1.25
N THR A 53 7.35 -10.83 -1.75
CA THR A 53 8.62 -10.12 -1.60
C THR A 53 8.35 -8.72 -1.05
N SER A 54 9.41 -8.01 -0.66
CA SER A 54 9.30 -6.64 -0.17
C SER A 54 10.26 -5.72 -0.92
N LEU A 55 10.02 -4.42 -0.81
CA LEU A 55 10.88 -3.38 -1.39
C LEU A 55 11.77 -2.73 -0.32
N ASP A 56 12.03 -3.41 0.80
CA ASP A 56 12.81 -2.84 1.90
C ASP A 56 14.23 -2.44 1.49
N ASP A 57 14.83 -3.14 0.53
CA ASP A 57 16.17 -2.82 0.05
C ASP A 57 16.25 -1.44 -0.65
N TYR A 58 15.13 -0.89 -1.10
CA TYR A 58 15.10 0.46 -1.68
C TYR A 58 15.48 1.52 -0.65
N TYR A 59 15.13 1.34 0.61
CA TYR A 59 15.46 2.28 1.67
C TYR A 59 16.97 2.41 1.89
N ASP A 60 17.71 1.35 1.62
CA ASP A 60 19.17 1.34 1.78
C ASP A 60 19.91 1.98 0.60
N ARG A 61 19.25 2.11 -0.56
CA ARG A 61 19.85 2.56 -1.81
C ARG A 61 19.58 4.03 -2.14
N TYR A 62 18.57 4.63 -1.49
CA TYR A 62 18.11 5.98 -1.82
C TYR A 62 18.17 6.88 -0.62
N GLU A 63 18.67 8.11 -0.84
CA GLU A 63 18.61 9.20 0.15
C GLU A 63 17.40 10.09 -0.09
N ASP A 64 16.95 10.20 -1.35
CA ASP A 64 15.80 11.00 -1.76
C ASP A 64 14.57 10.10 -1.91
N PHE A 65 13.54 10.36 -1.11
CA PHE A 65 12.30 9.59 -1.13
C PHE A 65 11.52 9.75 -2.44
N ASP A 66 11.55 10.93 -3.05
CA ASP A 66 10.85 11.14 -4.32
C ASP A 66 11.46 10.29 -5.45
N GLU A 67 12.78 10.24 -5.50
CA GLU A 67 13.49 9.36 -6.43
C GLU A 67 13.19 7.88 -6.15
N MET A 68 13.20 7.49 -4.88
CA MET A 68 12.86 6.13 -4.45
C MET A 68 11.45 5.74 -4.90
N HIS A 69 10.47 6.62 -4.69
CA HIS A 69 9.08 6.36 -5.09
C HIS A 69 8.96 6.21 -6.61
N ARG A 70 9.65 7.06 -7.38
CA ARG A 70 9.67 6.96 -8.85
C ARG A 70 10.22 5.62 -9.33
N ASP A 71 11.31 5.17 -8.72
CA ASP A 71 11.96 3.92 -9.12
C ASP A 71 11.18 2.69 -8.63
N MET A 72 10.55 2.75 -7.47
CA MET A 72 9.60 1.71 -7.04
C MET A 72 8.47 1.54 -8.04
N ALA A 73 7.84 2.63 -8.45
CA ALA A 73 6.73 2.59 -9.41
C ALA A 73 7.17 2.03 -10.76
N LYS A 74 8.35 2.44 -11.24
CA LYS A 74 8.92 1.90 -12.48
C LYS A 74 9.15 0.40 -12.40
N ALA A 75 9.71 -0.07 -11.30
CA ALA A 75 9.95 -1.50 -11.09
C ALA A 75 8.64 -2.31 -11.04
N LEU A 76 7.61 -1.76 -10.39
CA LEU A 76 6.30 -2.41 -10.28
C LEU A 76 5.62 -2.50 -11.65
N TRP A 77 5.66 -1.46 -12.47
CA TRP A 77 5.12 -1.52 -13.83
C TRP A 77 5.90 -2.49 -14.72
N THR A 78 7.22 -2.59 -14.54
CA THR A 78 8.05 -3.59 -15.25
C THR A 78 7.66 -5.01 -14.83
N GLU A 79 7.50 -5.26 -13.54
CA GLU A 79 7.04 -6.57 -13.04
C GLU A 79 5.65 -6.93 -13.60
N ALA A 80 4.77 -5.93 -13.73
CA ALA A 80 3.42 -6.12 -14.26
C ALA A 80 3.38 -6.48 -15.74
N GLU A 81 4.49 -6.37 -16.47
CA GLU A 81 4.59 -6.89 -17.83
C GLU A 81 4.53 -8.43 -17.87
N HIS A 82 4.90 -9.07 -16.79
CA HIS A 82 5.04 -10.52 -16.70
C HIS A 82 3.96 -11.19 -15.85
N HIS A 83 3.47 -10.50 -14.82
CA HIS A 83 2.50 -11.02 -13.87
C HIS A 83 1.53 -9.94 -13.44
N ALA A 84 0.29 -10.29 -13.14
CA ALA A 84 -0.59 -9.40 -12.40
C ALA A 84 0.00 -9.19 -10.99
N VAL A 85 0.21 -7.93 -10.61
CA VAL A 85 0.86 -7.55 -9.36
C VAL A 85 -0.17 -7.08 -8.35
N VAL A 86 -0.04 -7.53 -7.11
CA VAL A 86 -0.69 -6.92 -5.94
C VAL A 86 0.39 -6.21 -5.13
N PHE A 87 0.24 -4.91 -4.95
CA PHE A 87 1.17 -4.09 -4.20
C PHE A 87 0.52 -3.67 -2.87
N ALA A 88 1.15 -4.07 -1.77
CA ALA A 88 0.63 -3.84 -0.42
C ALA A 88 1.38 -2.69 0.26
N VAL A 89 0.63 -1.65 0.64
CA VAL A 89 1.14 -0.46 1.32
C VAL A 89 0.36 -0.22 2.61
N LEU A 90 0.85 0.66 3.47
CA LEU A 90 0.15 1.02 4.71
C LEU A 90 -1.20 1.68 4.40
N ASP A 91 -1.16 2.77 3.63
CA ASP A 91 -2.32 3.57 3.24
C ASP A 91 -2.13 4.07 1.81
N ALA A 92 -2.91 3.54 0.88
CA ALA A 92 -2.82 3.89 -0.54
C ALA A 92 -3.14 5.37 -0.81
N GLY A 93 -3.92 6.00 0.05
CA GLY A 93 -4.32 7.40 -0.13
C GLY A 93 -3.18 8.40 0.08
N THR A 94 -2.16 8.04 0.85
CA THR A 94 -1.05 8.94 1.20
C THR A 94 0.32 8.43 0.74
N ASP A 95 0.38 7.26 0.12
CA ASP A 95 1.63 6.62 -0.26
C ASP A 95 2.25 7.26 -1.50
N GLY A 96 3.53 7.65 -1.41
CA GLY A 96 4.25 8.29 -2.51
C GLY A 96 4.50 7.37 -3.70
N ALA A 97 4.74 6.09 -3.47
CA ALA A 97 4.91 5.13 -4.57
C ALA A 97 3.59 4.91 -5.33
N VAL A 98 2.46 4.93 -4.64
CA VAL A 98 1.14 4.84 -5.28
C VAL A 98 0.86 6.07 -6.13
N ARG A 99 1.23 7.26 -5.64
CA ARG A 99 1.14 8.49 -6.43
C ARG A 99 1.95 8.36 -7.74
N GLU A 100 3.16 7.83 -7.65
CA GLU A 100 4.01 7.60 -8.82
C GLU A 100 3.48 6.51 -9.75
N LEU A 101 2.84 5.46 -9.22
CA LEU A 101 2.16 4.47 -10.05
C LEU A 101 1.08 5.10 -10.92
N ARG A 102 0.32 6.04 -10.37
CA ARG A 102 -0.69 6.78 -11.13
C ARG A 102 -0.05 7.65 -12.22
N ALA A 103 1.02 8.36 -11.86
CA ALA A 103 1.72 9.27 -12.77
C ALA A 103 2.39 8.52 -13.93
N GLN A 104 2.88 7.32 -13.69
CA GLN A 104 3.63 6.52 -14.68
C GLN A 104 2.77 5.46 -15.37
N GLN A 105 1.47 5.42 -15.11
CA GLN A 105 0.60 4.38 -15.65
C GLN A 105 0.70 4.30 -17.17
N PRO A 106 1.12 3.14 -17.71
CA PRO A 106 1.17 2.98 -19.16
C PRO A 106 -0.21 3.04 -19.80
N GLN A 107 -0.25 3.42 -21.08
CA GLN A 107 -1.48 3.37 -21.86
C GLN A 107 -1.99 1.92 -21.88
N ASP A 108 -3.29 1.74 -21.73
CA ASP A 108 -3.96 0.43 -21.67
C ASP A 108 -3.65 -0.41 -20.42
N ALA A 109 -2.80 0.06 -19.51
CA ALA A 109 -2.57 -0.59 -18.23
C ALA A 109 -3.74 -0.35 -17.26
N VAL A 110 -3.95 -1.29 -16.34
CA VAL A 110 -4.97 -1.19 -15.30
C VAL A 110 -4.30 -0.96 -13.96
N LEU A 111 -4.71 0.10 -13.28
CA LEU A 111 -4.34 0.37 -11.89
C LEU A 111 -5.62 0.42 -11.06
N ARG A 112 -5.77 -0.53 -10.16
CA ARG A 112 -6.91 -0.62 -9.26
C ARG A 112 -6.43 -0.39 -7.83
N ILE A 113 -7.15 0.46 -7.09
CA ILE A 113 -6.83 0.76 -5.70
C ILE A 113 -8.00 0.35 -4.84
N LEU A 114 -7.75 -0.56 -3.90
CA LEU A 114 -8.76 -1.03 -2.95
C LEU A 114 -8.76 -0.15 -1.71
N PRO A 115 -9.93 0.19 -1.18
CA PRO A 115 -10.01 0.97 0.06
C PRO A 115 -9.57 0.13 1.26
N GLY A 116 -9.19 0.81 2.34
CA GLY A 116 -8.81 0.20 3.60
C GLY A 116 -9.04 1.14 4.77
N VAL A 117 -8.79 0.66 5.98
CA VAL A 117 -8.83 1.48 7.18
C VAL A 117 -7.57 2.35 7.23
N THR A 118 -7.75 3.65 7.35
CA THR A 118 -6.63 4.60 7.41
C THR A 118 -6.12 4.76 8.85
N LEU A 119 -4.91 5.28 8.98
CA LEU A 119 -4.37 5.66 10.29
C LEU A 119 -5.25 6.75 10.94
N ALA A 120 -5.81 7.66 10.13
CA ALA A 120 -6.73 8.68 10.61
C ALA A 120 -7.98 8.08 11.26
N ASP A 121 -8.59 7.07 10.64
CA ASP A 121 -9.75 6.37 11.21
C ASP A 121 -9.41 5.73 12.55
N ALA A 122 -8.27 5.06 12.65
CA ALA A 122 -7.83 4.44 13.90
C ALA A 122 -7.58 5.48 15.00
N CYS A 123 -6.98 6.62 14.65
CA CYS A 123 -6.76 7.72 15.59
C CYS A 123 -8.09 8.34 16.08
N ILE A 124 -9.04 8.56 15.18
CA ILE A 124 -10.36 9.08 15.52
C ILE A 124 -11.08 8.15 16.50
N ALA A 125 -10.98 6.84 16.28
CA ALA A 125 -11.61 5.84 17.17
C ALA A 125 -11.07 5.88 18.60
N GLN A 126 -9.85 6.39 18.79
CA GLN A 126 -9.20 6.53 20.12
C GLN A 126 -9.47 7.87 20.79
N LEU A 127 -10.15 8.81 20.13
CA LEU A 127 -10.42 10.12 20.71
C LEU A 127 -11.43 10.00 21.85
N PRO A 128 -11.31 10.87 22.90
CA PRO A 128 -12.27 10.88 23.98
C PRO A 128 -13.69 11.17 23.49
N GLY A 129 -14.68 10.44 24.02
CA GLY A 129 -16.07 10.56 23.63
C GLY A 129 -16.73 11.92 23.92
N ASN A 130 -16.06 12.77 24.68
CA ASN A 130 -16.54 14.13 25.00
C ASN A 130 -16.09 15.19 23.97
N LEU A 131 -15.32 14.80 22.96
CA LEU A 131 -14.96 15.74 21.89
C LEU A 131 -16.17 16.02 21.00
N ALA A 132 -16.25 17.26 20.52
CA ALA A 132 -17.27 17.65 19.57
C ALA A 132 -17.14 16.82 18.27
N PRO A 133 -18.23 16.58 17.54
CA PRO A 133 -18.15 15.91 16.25
C PRO A 133 -17.15 16.58 15.32
N ILE A 134 -16.37 15.75 14.61
CA ILE A 134 -15.38 16.24 13.66
C ILE A 134 -16.10 16.65 12.38
N GLY A 135 -16.17 17.98 12.13
CA GLY A 135 -16.80 18.54 10.94
C GLY A 135 -15.85 18.63 9.73
N ALA A 136 -14.54 18.67 10.00
CA ALA A 136 -13.52 18.71 8.97
C ALA A 136 -12.25 18.00 9.42
N LEU A 137 -11.63 17.26 8.51
CA LEU A 137 -10.38 16.55 8.75
C LEU A 137 -9.43 16.80 7.58
N ARG A 138 -8.18 17.14 7.89
CA ARG A 138 -7.12 17.23 6.89
C ARG A 138 -6.03 16.23 7.21
N THR A 139 -5.71 15.39 6.22
CA THR A 139 -4.60 14.44 6.30
C THR A 139 -3.47 14.92 5.42
N ILE A 140 -2.28 15.02 5.97
CA ILE A 140 -1.06 15.39 5.23
C ILE A 140 0.03 14.36 5.51
N PRO A 141 0.89 14.04 4.53
CA PRO A 141 2.06 13.21 4.75
C PRO A 141 3.02 13.88 5.76
N ALA A 142 3.75 13.06 6.53
CA ALA A 142 4.67 13.59 7.53
C ALA A 142 5.79 14.45 6.92
N GLU A 143 6.24 14.09 5.73
CA GLU A 143 7.26 14.84 4.99
C GLU A 143 6.77 16.21 4.49
N ASP A 144 5.46 16.42 4.42
CA ASP A 144 4.84 17.68 3.99
C ASP A 144 4.36 18.55 5.18
N ALA A 145 4.57 18.04 6.39
CA ALA A 145 4.08 18.70 7.60
C ALA A 145 4.97 19.89 8.05
#